data_2565768d7cb89893baa4106df075035a
#
_entry.id   2565768d7cb89893baa4106df075035a
#
_cell.length_a   1.000
_cell.length_b   1.000
_cell.length_c   1.000
_cell.angle_alpha   90.00
_cell.angle_beta   90.00
_cell.angle_gamma   90.00
#
_symmetry.space_group_name_H-M   'P 1'
#
loop_
_entity.id
_entity.type
_entity.pdbx_description
1 polymer ?
#
loop_
_entity_poly.entity_id
_entity_poly.type
_entity_poly.pdbx_seq_one_letter_code
_entity_poly.pdbx_strand_id
1 'polypeptide(L)'
;MAKKILIVNKFYYQRGGDCIYSLNLERMLAAHGYEVAFFSMHYPENEESRYSSYFAPQVDFSGGVRDKISAVKRILGMGDVVSRFKRILADFRPDVVHLNNIHSYISPVVGALAKKAGCRVVWTLHDYKLLCPAYACLRGGEPCELCYSDKSQVLKHRCMKGSLAASALAYIEAKKWNRGTLERFTDAFVCPSAFMRDKMLLGGFNADKLKVVCNFIDPVKIDRLSSLDCTQKADYYAYVGRLSQEKGVETLLKAASELPYKLKVAGGGPLAEEMKDKYAGANVQFLGHINAEAVSELLAHARCVVTPSEWYENNPLSVIESLCAGTPVVGARIGGIPELVKPENGLTYTPKSVKELSACICKVMESADYDYASIARASRKAFSAEVHMSLLEKVYNL
;
A
#
# COMPACT_ATOMS: atom_id res chain seq x y z
N MET A 1 0.61 -30.79 -13.01
CA MET A 1 -0.58 -30.14 -12.42
C MET A 1 -0.26 -28.68 -12.22
N ALA A 2 -1.24 -27.77 -12.42
CA ALA A 2 -1.05 -26.35 -12.12
C ALA A 2 -0.73 -26.18 -10.63
N LYS A 3 0.21 -25.29 -10.32
CA LYS A 3 0.52 -24.94 -8.93
C LYS A 3 -0.63 -24.14 -8.32
N LYS A 4 -0.88 -24.36 -7.04
CA LYS A 4 -2.02 -23.79 -6.31
C LYS A 4 -1.57 -22.71 -5.34
N ILE A 5 -2.15 -21.53 -5.47
CA ILE A 5 -1.79 -20.38 -4.63
C ILE A 5 -3.03 -19.88 -3.89
N LEU A 6 -2.94 -19.81 -2.56
CA LEU A 6 -3.97 -19.22 -1.71
C LEU A 6 -3.54 -17.81 -1.28
N ILE A 7 -4.20 -16.79 -1.80
CA ILE A 7 -4.01 -15.41 -1.39
C ILE A 7 -4.84 -15.13 -0.14
N VAL A 8 -4.25 -14.41 0.82
CA VAL A 8 -4.94 -14.02 2.05
C VAL A 8 -4.83 -12.53 2.25
N ASN A 9 -5.96 -11.83 2.28
CA ASN A 9 -6.05 -10.40 2.61
C ASN A 9 -7.33 -10.13 3.41
N LYS A 10 -7.32 -9.11 4.28
CA LYS A 10 -8.46 -8.79 5.15
C LYS A 10 -9.71 -8.33 4.39
N PHE A 11 -9.57 -7.71 3.21
CA PHE A 11 -10.67 -7.25 2.37
C PHE A 11 -10.53 -7.82 0.96
N TYR A 12 -11.64 -8.17 0.34
CA TYR A 12 -11.72 -8.71 -1.02
C TYR A 12 -12.57 -7.80 -1.91
N TYR A 13 -12.29 -6.48 -1.84
CA TYR A 13 -12.89 -5.44 -2.66
C TYR A 13 -11.95 -4.24 -2.76
N GLN A 14 -12.18 -3.35 -3.73
CA GLN A 14 -11.33 -2.18 -3.98
C GLN A 14 -11.53 -1.14 -2.88
N ARG A 15 -10.55 -1.03 -1.96
CA ARG A 15 -10.57 -0.10 -0.84
C ARG A 15 -9.33 0.77 -0.73
N GLY A 16 -8.16 0.20 -0.95
CA GLY A 16 -6.87 0.87 -0.81
C GLY A 16 -5.78 0.11 -1.52
N GLY A 17 -4.55 0.61 -1.50
CA GLY A 17 -3.45 0.07 -2.29
C GLY A 17 -3.17 -1.43 -2.03
N ASP A 18 -3.25 -1.88 -0.79
CA ASP A 18 -3.09 -3.30 -0.41
C ASP A 18 -4.19 -4.20 -1.01
N CYS A 19 -5.42 -3.70 -1.05
CA CYS A 19 -6.55 -4.44 -1.64
C CYS A 19 -6.43 -4.48 -3.17
N ILE A 20 -6.13 -3.34 -3.80
CA ILE A 20 -5.89 -3.26 -5.26
C ILE A 20 -4.75 -4.20 -5.66
N TYR A 21 -3.63 -4.18 -4.92
CA TYR A 21 -2.52 -5.10 -5.16
C TYR A 21 -2.97 -6.56 -5.07
N SER A 22 -3.71 -6.94 -4.02
CA SER A 22 -4.11 -8.34 -3.79
C SER A 22 -5.07 -8.85 -4.87
N LEU A 23 -6.01 -8.03 -5.35
CA LEU A 23 -6.92 -8.35 -6.45
C LEU A 23 -6.17 -8.47 -7.78
N ASN A 24 -5.24 -7.55 -8.05
CA ASN A 24 -4.41 -7.61 -9.25
C ASN A 24 -3.45 -8.81 -9.21
N LEU A 25 -2.93 -9.17 -8.04
CA LEU A 25 -2.12 -10.36 -7.85
C LEU A 25 -2.90 -11.64 -8.19
N GLU A 26 -4.17 -11.75 -7.76
CA GLU A 26 -5.04 -12.88 -8.10
C GLU A 26 -5.22 -13.01 -9.62
N ARG A 27 -5.56 -11.90 -10.29
CA ARG A 27 -5.75 -11.86 -11.75
C ARG A 27 -4.48 -12.20 -12.50
N MET A 28 -3.34 -11.64 -12.08
CA MET A 28 -2.04 -11.90 -12.67
C MET A 28 -1.65 -13.38 -12.54
N LEU A 29 -1.77 -13.98 -11.36
CA LEU A 29 -1.44 -15.39 -11.14
C LEU A 29 -2.35 -16.30 -11.97
N ALA A 30 -3.65 -16.03 -12.03
CA ALA A 30 -4.58 -16.79 -12.86
C ALA A 30 -4.24 -16.70 -14.35
N ALA A 31 -3.86 -15.52 -14.85
CA ALA A 31 -3.43 -15.32 -16.22
C ALA A 31 -2.13 -16.09 -16.57
N HIS A 32 -1.27 -16.35 -15.57
CA HIS A 32 -0.06 -17.15 -15.74
C HIS A 32 -0.27 -18.67 -15.49
N GLY A 33 -1.53 -19.12 -15.42
CA GLY A 33 -1.86 -20.56 -15.36
C GLY A 33 -1.81 -21.17 -13.97
N TYR A 34 -1.73 -20.36 -12.90
CA TYR A 34 -1.88 -20.85 -11.53
C TYR A 34 -3.34 -21.09 -11.20
N GLU A 35 -3.62 -22.10 -10.39
CA GLU A 35 -4.92 -22.23 -9.73
C GLU A 35 -4.92 -21.35 -8.49
N VAL A 36 -5.80 -20.34 -8.44
CA VAL A 36 -5.79 -19.34 -7.38
C VAL A 36 -7.06 -19.42 -6.54
N ALA A 37 -6.90 -19.37 -5.24
CA ALA A 37 -7.99 -19.20 -4.27
C ALA A 37 -7.72 -17.93 -3.44
N PHE A 38 -8.79 -17.31 -2.95
CA PHE A 38 -8.72 -16.17 -2.05
C PHE A 38 -9.36 -16.50 -0.71
N PHE A 39 -8.76 -16.04 0.40
CA PHE A 39 -9.34 -16.09 1.74
C PHE A 39 -9.40 -14.69 2.35
N SER A 40 -10.58 -14.29 2.77
CA SER A 40 -10.85 -12.94 3.31
C SER A 40 -11.90 -12.97 4.41
N MET A 41 -12.46 -11.82 4.72
CA MET A 41 -13.67 -11.66 5.53
C MET A 41 -14.87 -11.37 4.65
N HIS A 42 -16.07 -11.69 5.16
CA HIS A 42 -17.33 -11.35 4.49
C HIS A 42 -17.61 -9.85 4.59
N TYR A 43 -17.78 -9.22 3.43
CA TYR A 43 -18.29 -7.85 3.28
C TYR A 43 -19.29 -7.80 2.13
N PRO A 44 -20.31 -6.92 2.18
CA PRO A 44 -21.26 -6.76 1.07
C PRO A 44 -20.58 -6.35 -0.24
N GLU A 45 -19.46 -5.63 -0.13
CA GLU A 45 -18.70 -5.09 -1.25
C GLU A 45 -17.71 -6.09 -1.87
N ASN A 46 -17.59 -7.31 -1.30
CA ASN A 46 -16.64 -8.30 -1.84
C ASN A 46 -16.93 -8.61 -3.30
N GLU A 47 -15.88 -8.77 -4.09
CA GLU A 47 -15.97 -9.36 -5.43
C GLU A 47 -16.51 -10.80 -5.34
N GLU A 48 -17.10 -11.30 -6.41
CA GLU A 48 -17.61 -12.67 -6.47
C GLU A 48 -16.47 -13.69 -6.38
N SER A 49 -16.66 -14.73 -5.55
CA SER A 49 -15.67 -15.79 -5.41
C SER A 49 -16.33 -17.12 -5.10
N ARG A 50 -15.90 -18.16 -5.82
CA ARG A 50 -16.29 -19.57 -5.49
C ARG A 50 -15.83 -20.01 -4.10
N TYR A 51 -14.90 -19.28 -3.50
CA TYR A 51 -14.36 -19.57 -2.17
C TYR A 51 -15.03 -18.73 -1.06
N SER A 52 -16.04 -17.94 -1.36
CA SER A 52 -16.70 -17.05 -0.40
C SER A 52 -17.25 -17.79 0.84
N SER A 53 -17.69 -19.04 0.69
CA SER A 53 -18.17 -19.87 1.80
C SER A 53 -17.12 -20.15 2.89
N TYR A 54 -15.84 -20.00 2.59
CA TYR A 54 -14.72 -20.13 3.54
C TYR A 54 -14.40 -18.83 4.26
N PHE A 55 -14.87 -17.68 3.78
CA PHE A 55 -14.50 -16.38 4.35
C PHE A 55 -14.88 -16.27 5.82
N ALA A 56 -14.04 -15.60 6.59
CA ALA A 56 -14.28 -15.39 8.00
C ALA A 56 -15.36 -14.32 8.23
N PRO A 57 -16.14 -14.36 9.32
CA PRO A 57 -17.00 -13.25 9.69
C PRO A 57 -16.23 -11.95 9.88
N GLN A 58 -16.89 -10.83 9.68
CA GLN A 58 -16.34 -9.50 10.01
C GLN A 58 -15.92 -9.42 11.48
N VAL A 59 -14.99 -8.55 11.76
CA VAL A 59 -14.57 -8.19 13.12
C VAL A 59 -14.84 -6.71 13.33
N ASP A 60 -15.67 -6.40 14.32
CA ASP A 60 -15.92 -5.03 14.73
C ASP A 60 -15.19 -4.70 16.05
N PHE A 61 -14.28 -3.75 16.00
CA PHE A 61 -13.53 -3.25 17.16
C PHE A 61 -14.29 -2.15 17.92
N SER A 62 -15.35 -1.58 17.32
CA SER A 62 -16.16 -0.50 17.88
C SER A 62 -17.51 -0.97 18.44
N GLY A 63 -17.89 -2.20 18.14
CA GLY A 63 -19.17 -2.79 18.54
C GLY A 63 -19.31 -3.09 20.03
N GLY A 64 -20.32 -3.90 20.37
CA GLY A 64 -20.63 -4.29 21.74
C GLY A 64 -19.58 -5.19 22.41
N VAL A 65 -19.87 -5.63 23.63
CA VAL A 65 -18.93 -6.48 24.41
C VAL A 65 -18.60 -7.78 23.68
N ARG A 66 -19.59 -8.41 23.05
CA ARG A 66 -19.41 -9.66 22.27
C ARG A 66 -18.46 -9.46 21.08
N ASP A 67 -18.60 -8.34 20.37
CA ASP A 67 -17.75 -8.00 19.21
C ASP A 67 -16.31 -7.74 19.66
N LYS A 68 -16.11 -7.03 20.76
CA LYS A 68 -14.79 -6.81 21.36
C LYS A 68 -14.11 -8.11 21.79
N ILE A 69 -14.86 -9.04 22.41
CA ILE A 69 -14.35 -10.37 22.76
C ILE A 69 -13.96 -11.14 21.50
N SER A 70 -14.78 -11.10 20.45
CA SER A 70 -14.48 -11.72 19.17
C SER A 70 -13.22 -11.13 18.54
N ALA A 71 -13.06 -9.80 18.58
CA ALA A 71 -11.88 -9.10 18.10
C ALA A 71 -10.61 -9.51 18.86
N VAL A 72 -10.67 -9.61 20.19
CA VAL A 72 -9.53 -10.09 21.01
C VAL A 72 -9.18 -11.54 20.67
N LYS A 73 -10.18 -12.44 20.56
CA LYS A 73 -9.96 -13.84 20.16
C LYS A 73 -9.28 -13.89 18.77
N ARG A 74 -9.74 -13.07 17.81
CA ARG A 74 -9.18 -13.00 16.47
C ARG A 74 -7.70 -12.59 16.49
N ILE A 75 -7.36 -11.52 17.19
CA ILE A 75 -5.98 -11.04 17.38
C ILE A 75 -5.10 -12.14 17.96
N LEU A 76 -5.62 -12.89 18.92
CA LEU A 76 -4.91 -14.01 19.55
C LEU A 76 -4.87 -15.28 18.67
N GLY A 77 -5.42 -15.25 17.47
CA GLY A 77 -5.43 -16.40 16.56
C GLY A 77 -6.39 -17.49 16.97
N MET A 78 -7.56 -17.13 17.49
CA MET A 78 -8.63 -18.03 17.92
C MET A 78 -9.95 -17.72 17.21
N GLY A 79 -10.91 -18.61 17.35
CA GLY A 79 -12.27 -18.44 16.80
C GLY A 79 -12.43 -18.95 15.37
N ASP A 80 -13.45 -18.45 14.68
CA ASP A 80 -13.94 -18.99 13.39
C ASP A 80 -12.91 -18.94 12.26
N VAL A 81 -11.99 -17.96 12.31
CA VAL A 81 -10.93 -17.85 11.30
C VAL A 81 -10.08 -19.12 11.24
N VAL A 82 -9.82 -19.74 12.38
CA VAL A 82 -9.01 -20.98 12.47
C VAL A 82 -9.70 -22.15 11.78
N SER A 83 -10.97 -22.39 12.10
CA SER A 83 -11.74 -23.50 11.53
C SER A 83 -11.97 -23.32 10.03
N ARG A 84 -12.34 -22.14 9.60
CA ARG A 84 -12.57 -21.80 8.19
C ARG A 84 -11.29 -21.87 7.36
N PHE A 85 -10.18 -21.34 7.90
CA PHE A 85 -8.90 -21.42 7.21
C PHE A 85 -8.38 -22.87 7.10
N LYS A 86 -8.57 -23.68 8.13
CA LYS A 86 -8.25 -25.13 8.04
C LYS A 86 -9.06 -25.85 6.97
N ARG A 87 -10.34 -25.48 6.80
CA ARG A 87 -11.19 -26.08 5.74
C ARG A 87 -10.66 -25.73 4.35
N ILE A 88 -10.37 -24.45 4.06
CA ILE A 88 -9.86 -24.10 2.73
C ILE A 88 -8.49 -24.73 2.47
N LEU A 89 -7.62 -24.86 3.48
CA LEU A 89 -6.35 -25.57 3.35
C LEU A 89 -6.55 -27.06 2.98
N ALA A 90 -7.52 -27.73 3.61
CA ALA A 90 -7.80 -29.14 3.35
C ALA A 90 -8.41 -29.37 1.97
N ASP A 91 -9.32 -28.49 1.54
CA ASP A 91 -10.10 -28.64 0.31
C ASP A 91 -9.30 -28.15 -0.91
N PHE A 92 -8.66 -26.99 -0.80
CA PHE A 92 -7.88 -26.40 -1.90
C PHE A 92 -6.47 -26.96 -2.02
N ARG A 93 -5.81 -27.29 -0.90
CA ARG A 93 -4.43 -27.83 -0.81
C ARG A 93 -3.40 -26.96 -1.54
N PRO A 94 -3.20 -25.71 -1.12
CA PRO A 94 -2.27 -24.81 -1.79
C PRO A 94 -0.81 -25.25 -1.64
N ASP A 95 -0.02 -25.05 -2.70
CA ASP A 95 1.46 -25.16 -2.64
C ASP A 95 2.04 -23.95 -1.90
N VAL A 96 1.46 -22.76 -2.17
CA VAL A 96 1.86 -21.48 -1.57
C VAL A 96 0.68 -20.80 -0.92
N VAL A 97 0.90 -20.24 0.26
CA VAL A 97 -0.01 -19.27 0.91
C VAL A 97 0.65 -17.91 0.90
N HIS A 98 0.07 -16.99 0.14
CA HIS A 98 0.55 -15.61 0.01
C HIS A 98 -0.25 -14.69 0.92
N LEU A 99 0.37 -14.27 2.01
CA LEU A 99 -0.20 -13.35 2.99
C LEU A 99 0.01 -11.90 2.54
N ASN A 100 -1.01 -11.08 2.71
CA ASN A 100 -0.98 -9.64 2.49
C ASN A 100 -1.29 -8.91 3.81
N ASN A 101 -2.30 -8.07 3.84
CA ASN A 101 -2.66 -7.31 5.03
C ASN A 101 -3.65 -8.11 5.90
N ILE A 102 -3.13 -8.92 6.82
CA ILE A 102 -3.91 -9.87 7.64
C ILE A 102 -4.03 -9.49 9.11
N HIS A 103 -3.25 -8.51 9.55
CA HIS A 103 -3.16 -8.11 10.96
C HIS A 103 -4.51 -7.75 11.57
N SER A 104 -4.68 -8.07 12.83
CA SER A 104 -5.83 -7.76 13.68
C SER A 104 -7.17 -8.31 13.18
N TYR A 105 -7.38 -8.39 11.87
CA TYR A 105 -8.65 -8.79 11.23
C TYR A 105 -8.73 -10.27 10.88
N ILE A 106 -7.66 -10.88 10.36
CA ILE A 106 -7.55 -12.31 10.07
C ILE A 106 -6.63 -13.00 11.08
N SER A 107 -5.52 -12.39 11.44
CA SER A 107 -4.48 -12.87 12.34
C SER A 107 -3.34 -13.65 11.65
N PRO A 108 -2.10 -13.47 12.11
CA PRO A 108 -0.95 -14.25 11.64
C PRO A 108 -1.06 -15.76 11.89
N VAL A 109 -2.05 -16.23 12.66
CA VAL A 109 -2.31 -17.66 12.87
C VAL A 109 -2.49 -18.42 11.56
N VAL A 110 -3.01 -17.76 10.50
CA VAL A 110 -3.21 -18.40 9.19
C VAL A 110 -1.87 -18.80 8.56
N GLY A 111 -0.81 -17.99 8.73
CA GLY A 111 0.54 -18.36 8.30
C GLY A 111 1.08 -19.58 9.05
N ALA A 112 0.89 -19.63 10.36
CA ALA A 112 1.29 -20.78 11.16
C ALA A 112 0.53 -22.08 10.78
N LEU A 113 -0.77 -21.97 10.48
CA LEU A 113 -1.58 -23.08 9.99
C LEU A 113 -1.14 -23.54 8.60
N ALA A 114 -0.88 -22.61 7.69
CA ALA A 114 -0.36 -22.91 6.35
C ALA A 114 0.99 -23.64 6.42
N LYS A 115 1.93 -23.17 7.24
CA LYS A 115 3.22 -23.81 7.43
C LYS A 115 3.07 -25.22 7.99
N LYS A 116 2.18 -25.42 8.97
CA LYS A 116 1.87 -26.73 9.52
C LYS A 116 1.26 -27.68 8.49
N ALA A 117 0.52 -27.17 7.52
CA ALA A 117 -0.05 -27.93 6.40
C ALA A 117 0.96 -28.23 5.28
N GLY A 118 2.23 -27.83 5.42
CA GLY A 118 3.29 -28.06 4.44
C GLY A 118 3.37 -27.01 3.34
N CYS A 119 2.57 -25.95 3.39
CA CYS A 119 2.61 -24.89 2.39
C CYS A 119 3.87 -24.03 2.55
N ARG A 120 4.37 -23.49 1.43
CA ARG A 120 5.28 -22.36 1.45
C ARG A 120 4.51 -21.11 1.83
N VAL A 121 5.01 -20.34 2.80
CA VAL A 121 4.37 -19.11 3.29
C VAL A 121 5.19 -17.91 2.88
N VAL A 122 4.59 -17.06 2.04
CA VAL A 122 5.15 -15.79 1.57
C VAL A 122 4.30 -14.65 2.09
N TRP A 123 4.90 -13.53 2.51
CA TRP A 123 4.17 -12.43 3.08
C TRP A 123 4.60 -11.08 2.51
N THR A 124 3.73 -10.43 1.73
CA THR A 124 3.95 -9.07 1.24
C THR A 124 3.63 -8.05 2.32
N LEU A 125 4.56 -7.16 2.58
CA LEU A 125 4.51 -6.15 3.63
C LEU A 125 3.97 -4.82 3.08
N HIS A 126 2.68 -4.56 3.22
CA HIS A 126 2.05 -3.33 2.74
C HIS A 126 2.15 -2.16 3.72
N ASP A 127 2.39 -2.45 4.99
CA ASP A 127 2.54 -1.47 6.07
C ASP A 127 3.63 -1.90 7.07
N TYR A 128 3.87 -1.07 8.08
CA TYR A 128 4.92 -1.29 9.08
C TYR A 128 4.43 -2.03 10.33
N LYS A 129 3.31 -2.76 10.27
CA LYS A 129 2.69 -3.40 11.44
C LYS A 129 3.63 -4.36 12.19
N LEU A 130 4.51 -5.04 11.50
CA LEU A 130 5.48 -5.96 12.12
C LEU A 130 6.55 -5.22 12.94
N LEU A 131 6.81 -3.94 12.61
CA LEU A 131 7.76 -3.07 13.28
C LEU A 131 7.10 -2.16 14.31
N CYS A 132 6.00 -1.53 13.92
CA CYS A 132 5.23 -0.58 14.72
C CYS A 132 3.81 -1.13 14.97
N PRO A 133 3.42 -1.45 16.22
CA PRO A 133 2.07 -1.97 16.51
C PRO A 133 0.94 -1.05 16.03
N ALA A 134 1.19 0.26 15.88
CA ALA A 134 0.27 1.24 15.27
C ALA A 134 0.38 1.34 13.74
N TYR A 135 1.15 0.48 13.08
CA TYR A 135 1.36 0.28 11.62
C TYR A 135 1.93 1.48 10.83
N ALA A 136 1.82 2.70 11.32
CA ALA A 136 2.15 3.89 10.53
C ALA A 136 3.61 4.36 10.68
N CYS A 137 4.35 3.90 11.70
CA CYS A 137 5.65 4.48 12.08
C CYS A 137 5.59 6.01 12.20
N LEU A 138 4.50 6.53 12.76
CA LEU A 138 4.21 7.97 12.88
C LEU A 138 3.79 8.30 14.30
N ARG A 139 4.29 9.41 14.85
CA ARG A 139 3.91 9.92 16.18
C ARG A 139 3.98 11.45 16.18
N GLY A 140 2.87 12.09 16.53
CA GLY A 140 2.80 13.56 16.54
C GLY A 140 3.10 14.20 15.18
N GLY A 141 2.77 13.52 14.07
CA GLY A 141 3.05 14.01 12.73
C GLY A 141 4.50 13.81 12.26
N GLU A 142 5.35 13.11 13.05
CA GLU A 142 6.74 12.81 12.70
C GLU A 142 7.00 11.31 12.58
N PRO A 143 7.91 10.86 11.69
CA PRO A 143 8.36 9.47 11.63
C PRO A 143 8.89 8.98 12.97
N CYS A 144 8.50 7.76 13.36
CA CYS A 144 8.82 7.21 14.68
C CYS A 144 9.20 5.73 14.58
N GLU A 145 10.35 5.37 15.14
CA GLU A 145 10.92 4.02 15.12
C GLU A 145 11.09 3.41 16.52
N LEU A 146 10.59 4.05 17.57
CA LEU A 146 10.77 3.60 18.96
C LEU A 146 10.31 2.16 19.20
N CYS A 147 9.28 1.70 18.47
CA CYS A 147 8.75 0.35 18.59
C CYS A 147 9.63 -0.73 17.95
N TYR A 148 10.71 -0.39 17.25
CA TYR A 148 11.61 -1.40 16.67
C TYR A 148 12.32 -2.19 17.76
N SER A 149 12.80 -1.52 18.77
CA SER A 149 13.46 -2.12 19.94
C SER A 149 12.49 -2.45 21.08
N ASP A 150 11.49 -1.58 21.34
CA ASP A 150 10.57 -1.73 22.47
C ASP A 150 9.11 -1.50 22.07
N LYS A 151 8.35 -2.59 21.90
CA LYS A 151 6.93 -2.54 21.56
C LYS A 151 6.05 -1.84 22.61
N SER A 152 6.53 -1.67 23.86
CA SER A 152 5.78 -0.99 24.91
C SER A 152 5.59 0.51 24.64
N GLN A 153 6.37 1.08 23.74
CA GLN A 153 6.25 2.48 23.32
C GLN A 153 4.86 2.81 22.77
N VAL A 154 4.18 1.83 22.14
CA VAL A 154 2.79 2.01 21.67
C VAL A 154 1.83 2.31 22.83
N LEU A 155 2.07 1.73 24.02
CA LEU A 155 1.29 1.99 25.24
C LEU A 155 1.60 3.37 25.80
N LYS A 156 2.91 3.65 26.01
CA LYS A 156 3.41 4.90 26.62
C LYS A 156 2.87 6.12 25.88
N HIS A 157 2.82 6.03 24.56
CA HIS A 157 2.40 7.14 23.68
C HIS A 157 0.96 7.04 23.18
N ARG A 158 0.18 6.02 23.60
CA ARG A 158 -1.22 5.80 23.17
C ARG A 158 -1.39 5.90 21.66
N CYS A 159 -0.48 5.28 20.88
CA CYS A 159 -0.38 5.48 19.44
C CYS A 159 -1.61 4.99 18.66
N MET A 160 -2.42 4.08 19.22
CA MET A 160 -3.66 3.63 18.59
C MET A 160 -4.81 4.60 18.88
N LYS A 161 -4.97 5.60 18.01
CA LYS A 161 -6.05 6.60 18.07
C LYS A 161 -6.16 7.34 19.43
N GLY A 162 -5.06 7.57 20.11
CA GLY A 162 -5.04 8.18 21.44
C GLY A 162 -5.59 7.29 22.59
N SER A 163 -6.06 6.08 22.28
CA SER A 163 -6.71 5.17 23.23
C SER A 163 -5.70 4.23 23.89
N LEU A 164 -5.67 4.22 25.22
CA LEU A 164 -4.84 3.27 25.98
C LEU A 164 -5.29 1.82 25.75
N ALA A 165 -6.60 1.56 25.75
CA ALA A 165 -7.15 0.22 25.55
C ALA A 165 -6.80 -0.34 24.15
N ALA A 166 -6.96 0.46 23.10
CA ALA A 166 -6.57 0.07 21.74
C ALA A 166 -5.06 -0.14 21.61
N SER A 167 -4.25 0.69 22.29
CA SER A 167 -2.79 0.55 22.32
C SER A 167 -2.35 -0.69 23.09
N ALA A 168 -3.05 -1.04 24.18
CA ALA A 168 -2.82 -2.28 24.93
C ALA A 168 -3.10 -3.51 24.06
N LEU A 169 -4.20 -3.50 23.30
CA LEU A 169 -4.53 -4.58 22.39
C LEU A 169 -3.49 -4.74 21.29
N ALA A 170 -3.02 -3.63 20.70
CA ALA A 170 -1.94 -3.64 19.69
C ALA A 170 -0.60 -4.15 20.29
N TYR A 171 -0.30 -3.82 21.54
CA TYR A 171 0.87 -4.33 22.25
C TYR A 171 0.77 -5.85 22.46
N ILE A 172 -0.38 -6.34 22.94
CA ILE A 172 -0.63 -7.78 23.13
C ILE A 172 -0.48 -8.53 21.80
N GLU A 173 -1.04 -8.00 20.72
CA GLU A 173 -0.87 -8.55 19.36
C GLU A 173 0.61 -8.66 18.99
N ALA A 174 1.37 -7.57 19.16
CA ALA A 174 2.79 -7.51 18.82
C ALA A 174 3.66 -8.45 19.69
N LYS A 175 3.28 -8.67 20.95
CA LYS A 175 3.94 -9.64 21.83
C LYS A 175 3.62 -11.08 21.43
N LYS A 176 2.36 -11.37 21.13
CA LYS A 176 1.92 -12.69 20.66
C LYS A 176 2.60 -13.07 19.35
N TRP A 177 2.54 -12.17 18.39
CA TRP A 177 3.08 -12.33 17.04
C TRP A 177 4.42 -11.58 16.93
N ASN A 178 5.35 -11.88 17.86
CA ASN A 178 6.68 -11.31 17.83
C ASN A 178 7.49 -11.83 16.63
N ARG A 179 8.57 -11.13 16.30
CA ARG A 179 9.45 -11.44 15.18
C ARG A 179 9.82 -12.94 15.11
N GLY A 180 10.32 -13.52 16.19
CA GLY A 180 10.75 -14.92 16.19
C GLY A 180 9.61 -15.89 15.91
N THR A 181 8.38 -15.56 16.33
CA THR A 181 7.18 -16.35 15.98
C THR A 181 6.83 -16.21 14.51
N LEU A 182 6.88 -15.00 13.97
CA LEU A 182 6.57 -14.73 12.55
C LEU A 182 7.58 -15.40 11.62
N GLU A 183 8.86 -15.31 11.91
CA GLU A 183 9.94 -15.91 11.13
C GLU A 183 9.91 -17.45 11.13
N ARG A 184 9.37 -18.10 12.17
CA ARG A 184 9.26 -19.57 12.21
C ARG A 184 8.34 -20.13 11.13
N PHE A 185 7.29 -19.43 10.77
CA PHE A 185 6.34 -19.92 9.77
C PHE A 185 6.40 -19.21 8.43
N THR A 186 7.03 -18.02 8.34
CA THR A 186 7.16 -17.29 7.07
C THR A 186 8.47 -17.68 6.38
N ASP A 187 8.38 -18.17 5.16
CA ASP A 187 9.54 -18.55 4.35
C ASP A 187 10.20 -17.36 3.69
N ALA A 188 9.40 -16.37 3.26
CA ALA A 188 9.90 -15.12 2.70
C ALA A 188 8.96 -13.95 3.01
N PHE A 189 9.53 -12.80 3.33
CA PHE A 189 8.83 -11.52 3.40
C PHE A 189 9.14 -10.73 2.12
N VAL A 190 8.10 -10.36 1.38
CA VAL A 190 8.20 -9.50 0.21
C VAL A 190 8.13 -8.04 0.67
N CYS A 191 9.21 -7.31 0.46
CA CYS A 191 9.33 -5.89 0.75
C CYS A 191 9.10 -5.12 -0.56
N PRO A 192 8.04 -4.30 -0.68
CA PRO A 192 7.77 -3.54 -1.90
C PRO A 192 8.84 -2.49 -2.26
N SER A 193 9.77 -2.20 -1.35
CA SER A 193 10.89 -1.27 -1.55
C SER A 193 12.13 -1.74 -0.80
N ALA A 194 13.30 -1.26 -1.21
CA ALA A 194 14.54 -1.45 -0.45
C ALA A 194 14.45 -0.73 0.90
N PHE A 195 13.76 0.43 0.96
CA PHE A 195 13.47 1.13 2.21
C PHE A 195 12.74 0.23 3.22
N MET A 196 11.68 -0.48 2.80
CA MET A 196 10.97 -1.42 3.67
C MET A 196 11.91 -2.54 4.14
N ARG A 197 12.69 -3.13 3.24
CA ARG A 197 13.68 -4.16 3.60
C ARG A 197 14.64 -3.64 4.67
N ASP A 198 15.18 -2.44 4.49
CA ASP A 198 16.15 -1.85 5.42
C ASP A 198 15.52 -1.55 6.78
N LYS A 199 14.26 -1.11 6.81
CA LYS A 199 13.51 -0.97 8.07
C LYS A 199 13.26 -2.32 8.75
N MET A 200 12.97 -3.38 7.99
CA MET A 200 12.84 -4.73 8.53
C MET A 200 14.17 -5.25 9.10
N LEU A 201 15.30 -4.98 8.44
CA LEU A 201 16.64 -5.28 8.95
C LEU A 201 16.92 -4.55 10.27
N LEU A 202 16.61 -3.24 10.34
CA LEU A 202 16.72 -2.46 11.58
C LEU A 202 15.82 -3.03 12.71
N GLY A 203 14.66 -3.58 12.36
CA GLY A 203 13.80 -4.33 13.28
C GLY A 203 14.32 -5.72 13.64
N GLY A 204 15.49 -6.11 13.12
CA GLY A 204 16.21 -7.35 13.42
C GLY A 204 15.69 -8.58 12.68
N PHE A 205 14.87 -8.43 11.63
CA PHE A 205 14.44 -9.56 10.79
C PHE A 205 15.59 -10.15 10.00
N ASN A 206 15.54 -11.47 9.77
CA ASN A 206 16.58 -12.20 9.05
C ASN A 206 16.66 -11.74 7.58
N ALA A 207 17.84 -11.28 7.16
CA ALA A 207 18.13 -10.79 5.82
C ALA A 207 17.79 -11.80 4.72
N ASP A 208 18.05 -13.08 4.95
CA ASP A 208 17.82 -14.15 3.96
C ASP A 208 16.33 -14.30 3.61
N LYS A 209 15.44 -13.91 4.51
CA LYS A 209 13.98 -13.96 4.32
C LYS A 209 13.41 -12.71 3.67
N LEU A 210 14.15 -11.63 3.58
CA LEU A 210 13.68 -10.35 3.03
C LEU A 210 13.97 -10.29 1.53
N LYS A 211 12.92 -10.18 0.71
CA LYS A 211 13.01 -10.11 -0.75
C LYS A 211 12.38 -8.82 -1.25
N VAL A 212 13.12 -8.04 -2.02
CA VAL A 212 12.59 -6.80 -2.60
C VAL A 212 11.88 -7.13 -3.90
N VAL A 213 10.56 -6.88 -3.95
CA VAL A 213 9.73 -7.02 -5.16
C VAL A 213 8.81 -5.81 -5.19
N CYS A 214 9.08 -4.88 -6.10
CA CYS A 214 8.32 -3.64 -6.27
C CYS A 214 6.86 -3.94 -6.66
N ASN A 215 5.92 -3.09 -6.27
CA ASN A 215 4.54 -3.18 -6.73
C ASN A 215 4.47 -3.09 -8.26
N PHE A 216 3.42 -3.62 -8.84
CA PHE A 216 3.15 -3.60 -10.28
C PHE A 216 1.83 -2.92 -10.60
N ILE A 217 1.64 -2.59 -11.85
CA ILE A 217 0.40 -2.02 -12.38
C ILE A 217 -0.38 -3.09 -13.11
N ASP A 218 -1.69 -3.07 -12.92
CA ASP A 218 -2.65 -3.91 -13.64
C ASP A 218 -2.50 -3.73 -15.16
N PRO A 219 -2.37 -4.81 -15.95
CA PRO A 219 -2.31 -4.74 -17.41
C PRO A 219 -3.44 -3.92 -18.04
N VAL A 220 -4.68 -4.04 -17.55
CA VAL A 220 -5.81 -3.24 -18.03
C VAL A 220 -5.57 -1.73 -17.87
N LYS A 221 -4.93 -1.33 -16.76
CA LYS A 221 -4.56 0.07 -16.55
C LYS A 221 -3.40 0.49 -17.44
N ILE A 222 -2.43 -0.39 -17.68
CA ILE A 222 -1.34 -0.14 -18.63
C ILE A 222 -1.88 0.07 -20.04
N ASP A 223 -2.81 -0.76 -20.50
CA ASP A 223 -3.44 -0.64 -21.81
C ASP A 223 -4.17 0.70 -21.94
N ARG A 224 -4.94 1.08 -20.93
CA ARG A 224 -5.61 2.38 -20.88
C ARG A 224 -4.62 3.54 -20.95
N LEU A 225 -3.57 3.53 -20.14
CA LEU A 225 -2.54 4.58 -20.19
C LEU A 225 -1.79 4.60 -21.50
N SER A 226 -1.67 3.45 -22.18
CA SER A 226 -1.01 3.34 -23.48
C SER A 226 -1.84 3.87 -24.64
N SER A 227 -3.17 3.91 -24.50
CA SER A 227 -4.07 4.50 -25.48
C SER A 227 -4.11 6.04 -25.45
N LEU A 228 -3.55 6.65 -24.38
CA LEU A 228 -3.51 8.10 -24.21
C LEU A 228 -2.18 8.67 -24.75
N ASP A 229 -2.25 9.83 -25.39
CA ASP A 229 -1.04 10.55 -25.83
C ASP A 229 -0.40 11.28 -24.67
N CYS A 230 0.59 10.65 -24.05
CA CYS A 230 1.31 11.18 -22.89
C CYS A 230 2.20 12.39 -23.22
N THR A 231 2.38 12.76 -24.50
CA THR A 231 3.18 13.92 -24.91
C THR A 231 2.38 15.22 -24.88
N GLN A 232 1.05 15.12 -24.95
CA GLN A 232 0.16 16.27 -24.89
C GLN A 232 -0.11 16.69 -23.43
N LYS A 233 0.76 17.52 -22.89
CA LYS A 233 0.62 18.04 -21.53
C LYS A 233 -0.23 19.30 -21.50
N ALA A 234 -1.20 19.32 -20.58
CA ALA A 234 -1.99 20.51 -20.28
C ALA A 234 -1.31 21.35 -19.18
N ASP A 235 -1.71 22.60 -19.06
CA ASP A 235 -1.06 23.53 -18.14
C ASP A 235 -1.59 23.40 -16.71
N TYR A 236 -1.34 22.23 -16.10
CA TYR A 236 -1.63 21.96 -14.70
C TYR A 236 -0.71 20.87 -14.13
N TYR A 237 -0.56 20.85 -12.82
CA TYR A 237 -0.02 19.73 -12.06
C TYR A 237 -1.12 19.08 -11.21
N ALA A 238 -0.91 17.83 -10.77
CA ALA A 238 -1.95 17.07 -10.12
C ALA A 238 -1.51 16.43 -8.82
N TYR A 239 -2.48 16.22 -7.94
CA TYR A 239 -2.40 15.33 -6.79
C TYR A 239 -3.49 14.26 -6.92
N VAL A 240 -3.12 13.01 -6.71
CA VAL A 240 -4.07 11.88 -6.68
C VAL A 240 -3.83 11.08 -5.40
N GLY A 241 -4.80 11.08 -4.50
CA GLY A 241 -4.68 10.35 -3.26
C GLY A 241 -5.66 10.76 -2.17
N ARG A 242 -5.48 10.12 -1.00
CA ARG A 242 -6.30 10.42 0.18
C ARG A 242 -5.90 11.78 0.77
N LEU A 243 -6.90 12.61 1.06
CA LEU A 243 -6.70 13.90 1.72
C LEU A 243 -6.66 13.67 3.24
N SER A 244 -5.45 13.43 3.75
CA SER A 244 -5.17 13.17 5.16
C SER A 244 -3.81 13.76 5.55
N GLN A 245 -3.59 13.98 6.84
CA GLN A 245 -2.43 14.68 7.37
C GLN A 245 -1.11 14.03 6.92
N GLU A 246 -0.99 12.72 7.04
CA GLU A 246 0.22 11.96 6.70
C GLU A 246 0.58 12.02 5.21
N LYS A 247 -0.39 12.37 4.35
CA LYS A 247 -0.17 12.54 2.91
C LYS A 247 0.36 13.94 2.55
N GLY A 248 0.52 14.84 3.54
CA GLY A 248 1.13 16.15 3.35
C GLY A 248 0.35 17.10 2.44
N VAL A 249 -0.96 16.86 2.31
CA VAL A 249 -1.83 17.68 1.43
C VAL A 249 -1.80 19.15 1.80
N GLU A 250 -1.74 19.49 3.09
CA GLU A 250 -1.69 20.90 3.51
C GLU A 250 -0.39 21.59 3.06
N THR A 251 0.75 20.88 3.11
CA THR A 251 2.03 21.40 2.58
C THR A 251 1.94 21.68 1.08
N LEU A 252 1.28 20.79 0.31
CA LEU A 252 1.04 21.02 -1.11
C LEU A 252 0.14 22.23 -1.37
N LEU A 253 -0.95 22.35 -0.63
CA LEU A 253 -1.93 23.45 -0.83
C LEU A 253 -1.35 24.80 -0.44
N LYS A 254 -0.50 24.86 0.60
CA LYS A 254 0.29 26.07 0.92
C LYS A 254 1.21 26.46 -0.24
N ALA A 255 1.94 25.50 -0.82
CA ALA A 255 2.76 25.78 -2.00
C ALA A 255 1.92 26.27 -3.18
N ALA A 256 0.78 25.60 -3.44
CA ALA A 256 -0.11 25.95 -4.55
C ALA A 256 -0.71 27.36 -4.44
N SER A 257 -0.96 27.86 -3.23
CA SER A 257 -1.49 29.22 -3.04
C SER A 257 -0.49 30.33 -3.41
N GLU A 258 0.80 29.99 -3.48
CA GLU A 258 1.88 30.93 -3.82
C GLU A 258 2.30 30.80 -5.30
N LEU A 259 1.81 29.80 -6.02
CA LEU A 259 2.23 29.50 -7.39
C LEU A 259 1.18 29.90 -8.43
N PRO A 260 1.61 30.37 -9.62
CA PRO A 260 0.70 30.79 -10.70
C PRO A 260 0.07 29.60 -11.44
N TYR A 261 0.50 28.37 -11.17
CA TYR A 261 0.10 27.16 -11.90
C TYR A 261 -1.15 26.52 -11.31
N LYS A 262 -1.97 25.91 -12.15
CA LYS A 262 -3.19 25.24 -11.75
C LYS A 262 -2.90 23.88 -11.11
N LEU A 263 -3.38 23.67 -9.88
CA LEU A 263 -3.38 22.38 -9.20
C LEU A 263 -4.75 21.72 -9.33
N LYS A 264 -4.78 20.45 -9.77
CA LYS A 264 -5.96 19.59 -9.71
C LYS A 264 -5.79 18.52 -8.62
N VAL A 265 -6.71 18.50 -7.67
CA VAL A 265 -6.70 17.60 -6.51
C VAL A 265 -7.78 16.55 -6.65
N ALA A 266 -7.39 15.29 -6.90
CA ALA A 266 -8.31 14.16 -7.01
C ALA A 266 -8.19 13.24 -5.79
N GLY A 267 -9.33 12.89 -5.21
CA GLY A 267 -9.48 12.03 -4.04
C GLY A 267 -10.34 12.65 -2.96
N GLY A 268 -10.50 11.90 -1.89
CA GLY A 268 -11.25 12.30 -0.69
C GLY A 268 -10.49 11.91 0.58
N GLY A 269 -11.05 12.19 1.73
CA GLY A 269 -10.43 11.86 3.00
C GLY A 269 -10.90 12.74 4.14
N PRO A 270 -10.38 12.52 5.36
CA PRO A 270 -10.85 13.25 6.55
C PRO A 270 -10.61 14.76 6.50
N LEU A 271 -9.67 15.24 5.68
CA LEU A 271 -9.37 16.66 5.52
C LEU A 271 -10.01 17.28 4.26
N ALA A 272 -10.82 16.54 3.49
CA ALA A 272 -11.28 16.98 2.18
C ALA A 272 -12.08 18.29 2.24
N GLU A 273 -13.09 18.38 3.10
CA GLU A 273 -13.95 19.56 3.23
C GLU A 273 -13.14 20.76 3.80
N GLU A 274 -12.38 20.54 4.87
CA GLU A 274 -11.54 21.59 5.48
C GLU A 274 -10.56 22.19 4.46
N MET A 275 -9.87 21.33 3.69
CA MET A 275 -8.90 21.78 2.71
C MET A 275 -9.58 22.49 1.53
N LYS A 276 -10.74 22.02 1.11
CA LYS A 276 -11.53 22.67 0.07
C LYS A 276 -11.99 24.07 0.50
N ASP A 277 -12.54 24.20 1.70
CA ASP A 277 -13.01 25.49 2.21
C ASP A 277 -11.88 26.50 2.34
N LYS A 278 -10.68 26.03 2.73
CA LYS A 278 -9.52 26.89 2.98
C LYS A 278 -8.76 27.29 1.72
N TYR A 279 -8.69 26.41 0.70
CA TYR A 279 -7.77 26.55 -0.42
C TYR A 279 -8.44 26.52 -1.81
N ALA A 280 -9.75 26.27 -1.92
CA ALA A 280 -10.40 26.31 -3.24
C ALA A 280 -10.35 27.74 -3.81
N GLY A 281 -9.99 27.84 -5.11
CA GLY A 281 -9.84 29.12 -5.79
C GLY A 281 -9.40 28.97 -7.23
N ALA A 282 -8.95 30.06 -7.85
CA ALA A 282 -8.60 30.10 -9.25
C ALA A 282 -7.50 29.08 -9.64
N ASN A 283 -6.53 28.87 -8.74
CA ASN A 283 -5.37 28.00 -8.99
C ASN A 283 -5.51 26.61 -8.35
N VAL A 284 -6.52 26.33 -7.52
CA VAL A 284 -6.72 25.04 -6.88
C VAL A 284 -8.13 24.51 -7.15
N GLN A 285 -8.19 23.40 -7.88
CA GLN A 285 -9.44 22.74 -8.22
C GLN A 285 -9.54 21.38 -7.54
N PHE A 286 -10.52 21.19 -6.65
CA PHE A 286 -10.84 19.91 -6.04
C PHE A 286 -11.83 19.14 -6.93
N LEU A 287 -11.43 17.92 -7.35
CA LEU A 287 -12.22 17.05 -8.22
C LEU A 287 -13.05 16.03 -7.45
N GLY A 288 -12.77 15.86 -6.12
CA GLY A 288 -13.37 14.79 -5.34
C GLY A 288 -12.92 13.39 -5.81
N HIS A 289 -13.76 12.40 -5.55
CA HIS A 289 -13.54 11.05 -6.09
C HIS A 289 -13.89 11.01 -7.57
N ILE A 290 -12.94 10.62 -8.40
CA ILE A 290 -13.11 10.42 -9.84
C ILE A 290 -12.85 8.95 -10.18
N ASN A 291 -13.43 8.45 -11.27
CA ASN A 291 -13.28 7.07 -11.72
C ASN A 291 -11.88 6.79 -12.31
N ALA A 292 -11.59 5.53 -12.58
CA ALA A 292 -10.27 5.10 -13.03
C ALA A 292 -9.87 5.68 -14.40
N GLU A 293 -10.84 5.91 -15.27
CA GLU A 293 -10.66 6.57 -16.57
C GLU A 293 -10.21 8.00 -16.39
N ALA A 294 -10.96 8.77 -15.60
CA ALA A 294 -10.64 10.17 -15.30
C ALA A 294 -9.32 10.33 -14.56
N VAL A 295 -8.94 9.36 -13.70
CA VAL A 295 -7.59 9.34 -13.08
C VAL A 295 -6.52 9.16 -14.16
N SER A 296 -6.70 8.24 -15.10
CA SER A 296 -5.73 7.99 -16.17
C SER A 296 -5.53 9.23 -17.04
N GLU A 297 -6.62 9.89 -17.45
CA GLU A 297 -6.60 11.15 -18.19
C GLU A 297 -5.91 12.28 -17.40
N LEU A 298 -6.26 12.41 -16.10
CA LEU A 298 -5.66 13.41 -15.23
C LEU A 298 -4.14 13.21 -15.12
N LEU A 299 -3.69 11.97 -14.97
CA LEU A 299 -2.27 11.64 -14.88
C LEU A 299 -1.56 11.86 -16.23
N ALA A 300 -2.13 11.39 -17.35
CA ALA A 300 -1.48 11.46 -18.66
C ALA A 300 -1.24 12.89 -19.12
N HIS A 301 -2.16 13.81 -18.84
CA HIS A 301 -2.09 15.18 -19.31
C HIS A 301 -1.50 16.18 -18.30
N ALA A 302 -1.23 15.79 -17.05
CA ALA A 302 -0.55 16.65 -16.10
C ALA A 302 0.91 16.90 -16.50
N ARG A 303 1.44 18.09 -16.27
CA ARG A 303 2.88 18.36 -16.41
C ARG A 303 3.71 17.63 -15.37
N CYS A 304 3.21 17.54 -14.14
CA CYS A 304 3.75 16.67 -13.11
C CYS A 304 2.66 16.22 -12.12
N VAL A 305 2.97 15.18 -11.37
CA VAL A 305 2.18 14.75 -10.22
C VAL A 305 3.00 14.99 -8.96
N VAL A 306 2.34 15.52 -7.91
CA VAL A 306 2.98 15.77 -6.62
C VAL A 306 2.60 14.68 -5.63
N THR A 307 3.60 14.11 -4.94
CA THR A 307 3.40 13.17 -3.82
C THR A 307 4.03 13.76 -2.57
N PRO A 308 3.29 14.58 -1.81
CA PRO A 308 3.84 15.41 -0.73
C PRO A 308 3.90 14.70 0.62
N SER A 309 3.94 13.38 0.65
CA SER A 309 3.83 12.55 1.85
C SER A 309 4.81 12.94 2.95
N GLU A 310 4.31 12.96 4.20
CA GLU A 310 5.04 13.30 5.42
C GLU A 310 5.27 12.08 6.33
N TRP A 311 4.96 10.89 5.83
CA TRP A 311 5.18 9.62 6.48
C TRP A 311 5.97 8.65 5.59
N TYR A 312 6.38 7.51 6.14
CA TYR A 312 7.07 6.50 5.37
C TYR A 312 6.14 5.83 4.34
N GLU A 313 6.14 6.36 3.10
CA GLU A 313 5.57 5.61 1.98
C GLU A 313 6.40 4.36 1.72
N ASN A 314 5.74 3.26 1.46
CA ASN A 314 6.45 2.03 1.13
C ASN A 314 6.82 2.00 -0.35
N ASN A 315 5.82 1.81 -1.21
CA ASN A 315 5.98 1.80 -2.67
C ASN A 315 4.68 2.31 -3.29
N PRO A 316 4.50 3.64 -3.34
CA PRO A 316 3.21 4.26 -3.64
C PRO A 316 2.77 4.01 -5.08
N LEU A 317 1.63 3.35 -5.27
CA LEU A 317 1.05 3.08 -6.59
C LEU A 317 0.79 4.37 -7.38
N SER A 318 0.41 5.46 -6.72
CA SER A 318 0.18 6.76 -7.38
C SER A 318 1.43 7.31 -8.08
N VAL A 319 2.62 7.07 -7.52
CA VAL A 319 3.89 7.42 -8.17
C VAL A 319 4.13 6.52 -9.40
N ILE A 320 3.97 5.21 -9.22
CA ILE A 320 4.16 4.25 -10.32
C ILE A 320 3.17 4.53 -11.46
N GLU A 321 1.91 4.79 -11.14
CA GLU A 321 0.86 5.15 -12.11
C GLU A 321 1.19 6.43 -12.87
N SER A 322 1.67 7.46 -12.18
CA SER A 322 2.12 8.70 -12.79
C SER A 322 3.24 8.46 -13.80
N LEU A 323 4.27 7.73 -13.39
CA LEU A 323 5.41 7.39 -14.26
C LEU A 323 4.98 6.52 -15.45
N CYS A 324 4.07 5.57 -15.27
CA CYS A 324 3.50 4.76 -16.35
C CYS A 324 2.64 5.60 -17.31
N ALA A 325 2.05 6.70 -16.84
CA ALA A 325 1.38 7.71 -17.66
C ALA A 325 2.35 8.66 -18.39
N GLY A 326 3.66 8.49 -18.21
CA GLY A 326 4.68 9.38 -18.78
C GLY A 326 4.78 10.73 -18.06
N THR A 327 4.27 10.83 -16.85
CA THR A 327 4.21 12.09 -16.11
C THR A 327 5.24 12.11 -14.99
N PRO A 328 6.17 13.08 -15.01
CA PRO A 328 7.18 13.22 -13.98
C PRO A 328 6.55 13.45 -12.59
N VAL A 329 7.29 13.06 -11.56
CA VAL A 329 6.82 13.17 -10.17
C VAL A 329 7.68 14.15 -9.37
N VAL A 330 7.02 15.06 -8.65
CA VAL A 330 7.63 15.84 -7.57
C VAL A 330 7.29 15.14 -6.25
N GLY A 331 8.24 14.43 -5.67
CA GLY A 331 8.04 13.56 -4.51
C GLY A 331 8.76 14.04 -3.26
N ALA A 332 8.15 13.88 -2.09
CA ALA A 332 8.85 14.07 -0.83
C ALA A 332 9.97 13.03 -0.67
N ARG A 333 11.16 13.43 -0.20
CA ARG A 333 12.32 12.55 0.02
C ARG A 333 12.13 11.73 1.29
N ILE A 334 11.13 10.84 1.29
CA ILE A 334 10.77 10.01 2.44
C ILE A 334 10.30 8.63 1.98
N GLY A 335 10.59 7.60 2.79
CA GLY A 335 10.17 6.23 2.51
C GLY A 335 10.76 5.69 1.21
N GLY A 336 9.98 4.94 0.45
CA GLY A 336 10.36 4.38 -0.85
C GLY A 336 10.19 5.33 -2.03
N ILE A 337 9.72 6.57 -1.84
CA ILE A 337 9.57 7.55 -2.94
C ILE A 337 10.88 7.79 -3.68
N PRO A 338 12.05 8.00 -3.00
CA PRO A 338 13.32 8.23 -3.68
C PRO A 338 13.83 7.03 -4.50
N GLU A 339 13.26 5.84 -4.29
CA GLU A 339 13.58 4.67 -5.12
C GLU A 339 12.91 4.74 -6.49
N LEU A 340 11.75 5.37 -6.58
CA LEU A 340 10.93 5.51 -7.79
C LEU A 340 11.26 6.78 -8.57
N VAL A 341 11.53 7.88 -7.85
CA VAL A 341 11.76 9.21 -8.45
C VAL A 341 13.25 9.46 -8.63
N LYS A 342 13.67 9.60 -9.88
CA LYS A 342 15.06 9.82 -10.33
C LYS A 342 15.13 11.09 -11.17
N PRO A 343 16.31 11.66 -11.43
CA PRO A 343 16.46 12.89 -12.20
C PRO A 343 15.78 12.86 -13.59
N GLU A 344 15.77 11.68 -14.24
CA GLU A 344 15.17 11.49 -15.55
C GLU A 344 13.64 11.44 -15.55
N ASN A 345 13.00 11.27 -14.38
CA ASN A 345 11.56 11.12 -14.26
C ASN A 345 10.91 11.98 -13.16
N GLY A 346 11.67 12.91 -12.57
CA GLY A 346 11.12 13.79 -11.55
C GLY A 346 12.14 14.41 -10.61
N LEU A 347 11.64 15.03 -9.56
CA LEU A 347 12.44 15.70 -8.53
C LEU A 347 11.99 15.28 -7.14
N THR A 348 12.92 15.28 -6.18
CA THR A 348 12.58 15.05 -4.77
C THR A 348 12.93 16.27 -3.92
N TYR A 349 12.13 16.52 -2.89
CA TYR A 349 12.32 17.63 -1.96
C TYR A 349 12.25 17.17 -0.50
N THR A 350 12.70 17.98 0.44
CA THR A 350 12.64 17.71 1.88
C THR A 350 11.18 17.73 2.36
N PRO A 351 10.65 16.66 2.99
CA PRO A 351 9.28 16.64 3.52
C PRO A 351 8.96 17.90 4.34
N LYS A 352 7.71 18.39 4.24
CA LYS A 352 7.22 19.60 4.91
C LYS A 352 7.82 20.94 4.44
N SER A 353 8.81 20.91 3.54
CA SER A 353 9.40 22.13 3.01
C SER A 353 8.56 22.72 1.86
N VAL A 354 7.66 23.67 2.18
CA VAL A 354 6.87 24.41 1.19
C VAL A 354 7.78 25.06 0.15
N LYS A 355 8.88 25.71 0.60
CA LYS A 355 9.84 26.39 -0.26
C LYS A 355 10.50 25.46 -1.29
N GLU A 356 11.02 24.29 -0.85
CA GLU A 356 11.62 23.32 -1.78
C GLU A 356 10.59 22.71 -2.71
N LEU A 357 9.38 22.42 -2.20
CA LEU A 357 8.27 21.91 -3.00
C LEU A 357 7.90 22.91 -4.10
N SER A 358 7.70 24.18 -3.77
CA SER A 358 7.40 25.25 -4.74
C SER A 358 8.50 25.33 -5.80
N ALA A 359 9.78 25.32 -5.40
CA ALA A 359 10.90 25.38 -6.33
C ALA A 359 10.93 24.15 -7.29
N CYS A 360 10.65 22.94 -6.78
CA CYS A 360 10.56 21.75 -7.61
C CYS A 360 9.38 21.81 -8.59
N ILE A 361 8.22 22.28 -8.14
CA ILE A 361 7.04 22.44 -9.03
C ILE A 361 7.36 23.45 -10.13
N CYS A 362 7.87 24.65 -9.81
CA CYS A 362 8.27 25.65 -10.82
C CYS A 362 9.22 25.03 -11.84
N LYS A 363 10.29 24.36 -11.37
CA LYS A 363 11.28 23.77 -12.26
C LYS A 363 10.64 22.78 -13.25
N VAL A 364 9.72 21.93 -12.82
CA VAL A 364 9.06 20.96 -13.72
C VAL A 364 8.03 21.64 -14.61
N MET A 365 7.29 22.63 -14.12
CA MET A 365 6.27 23.36 -14.90
C MET A 365 6.90 24.21 -16.01
N GLU A 366 8.12 24.73 -15.80
CA GLU A 366 8.83 25.60 -16.73
C GLU A 366 9.77 24.82 -17.67
N SER A 367 10.13 23.58 -17.30
CA SER A 367 11.07 22.76 -18.08
C SER A 367 10.39 22.08 -19.26
N ALA A 368 11.09 22.07 -20.39
CA ALA A 368 10.76 21.23 -21.55
C ALA A 368 11.59 19.92 -21.61
N ASP A 369 12.39 19.63 -20.58
CA ASP A 369 13.46 18.65 -20.65
C ASP A 369 13.02 17.19 -20.40
N TYR A 370 11.76 16.96 -20.03
CA TYR A 370 11.28 15.59 -19.78
C TYR A 370 10.82 14.90 -21.08
N ASP A 371 11.43 13.77 -21.40
CA ASP A 371 10.94 12.85 -22.42
C ASP A 371 9.80 11.98 -21.86
N TYR A 372 8.59 12.50 -21.93
CA TYR A 372 7.38 11.85 -21.39
C TYR A 372 7.16 10.43 -21.98
N ALA A 373 7.46 10.26 -23.29
CA ALA A 373 7.32 8.96 -23.93
C ALA A 373 8.35 7.95 -23.41
N SER A 374 9.59 8.39 -23.14
CA SER A 374 10.62 7.55 -22.54
C SER A 374 10.30 7.17 -21.10
N ILE A 375 9.81 8.14 -20.29
CA ILE A 375 9.33 7.88 -18.91
C ILE A 375 8.24 6.81 -18.93
N ALA A 376 7.21 6.97 -19.78
CA ALA A 376 6.12 6.00 -19.91
C ALA A 376 6.63 4.60 -20.27
N ARG A 377 7.42 4.50 -21.33
CA ARG A 377 7.96 3.23 -21.84
C ARG A 377 8.81 2.50 -20.82
N ALA A 378 9.76 3.22 -20.18
CA ALA A 378 10.64 2.66 -19.17
C ALA A 378 9.84 2.18 -17.94
N SER A 379 8.88 2.99 -17.47
CA SER A 379 8.09 2.68 -16.29
C SER A 379 7.10 1.54 -16.51
N ARG A 380 6.41 1.52 -17.65
CA ARG A 380 5.51 0.41 -18.03
C ARG A 380 6.26 -0.92 -18.11
N LYS A 381 7.49 -0.92 -18.62
CA LYS A 381 8.35 -2.11 -18.60
C LYS A 381 8.78 -2.50 -17.18
N ALA A 382 9.25 -1.55 -16.38
CA ALA A 382 9.79 -1.82 -15.04
C ALA A 382 8.72 -2.29 -14.04
N PHE A 383 7.50 -1.78 -14.16
CA PHE A 383 6.38 -2.07 -13.25
C PHE A 383 5.30 -2.97 -13.88
N SER A 384 5.66 -3.72 -14.93
CA SER A 384 4.74 -4.64 -15.57
C SER A 384 4.44 -5.87 -14.71
N ALA A 385 3.32 -6.52 -14.98
CA ALA A 385 2.92 -7.78 -14.34
C ALA A 385 3.94 -8.89 -14.60
N GLU A 386 4.56 -8.94 -15.80
CA GLU A 386 5.56 -9.94 -16.19
C GLU A 386 6.83 -9.83 -15.37
N VAL A 387 7.33 -8.60 -15.17
CA VAL A 387 8.52 -8.36 -14.33
C VAL A 387 8.23 -8.74 -12.88
N HIS A 388 7.08 -8.30 -12.35
CA HIS A 388 6.66 -8.64 -11.00
C HIS A 388 6.53 -10.16 -10.82
N MET A 389 5.88 -10.84 -11.77
CA MET A 389 5.70 -12.29 -11.76
C MET A 389 7.04 -13.04 -11.74
N SER A 390 7.96 -12.66 -12.64
CA SER A 390 9.30 -13.27 -12.72
C SER A 390 10.08 -13.17 -11.39
N LEU A 391 9.92 -12.04 -10.66
CA LEU A 391 10.54 -11.88 -9.34
C LEU A 391 9.81 -12.71 -8.27
N LEU A 392 8.46 -12.74 -8.33
CA LEU A 392 7.63 -13.42 -7.35
C LEU A 392 7.77 -14.96 -7.46
N GLU A 393 7.92 -15.50 -8.67
CA GLU A 393 8.20 -16.95 -8.88
C GLU A 393 9.48 -17.40 -8.18
N LYS A 394 10.54 -16.57 -8.22
CA LYS A 394 11.78 -16.85 -7.48
C LYS A 394 11.54 -16.86 -5.96
N VAL A 395 10.64 -16.00 -5.48
CA VAL A 395 10.25 -15.98 -4.06
C VAL A 395 9.39 -17.18 -3.70
N TYR A 396 8.49 -17.59 -4.58
CA TYR A 396 7.66 -18.79 -4.39
C TYR A 396 8.50 -20.09 -4.43
N ASN A 397 9.62 -20.08 -5.14
CA ASN A 397 10.49 -21.23 -5.32
C ASN A 397 9.70 -22.43 -5.90
N LEU A 398 8.93 -22.17 -6.96
CA LEU A 398 8.04 -23.13 -7.64
C LEU A 398 8.66 -23.60 -8.97
#